data_f00ecb16a8cc7c7368bb4cefa72e6f64
#
_entry.id   f00ecb16a8cc7c7368bb4cefa72e6f64
#
_cell.length_a   1.000
_cell.length_b   1.000
_cell.length_c   1.000
_cell.angle_alpha   90.00
_cell.angle_beta   90.00
_cell.angle_gamma   90.00
#
_symmetry.space_group_name_H-M   'P 1'
#
loop_
_entity.id
_entity.type
_entity.pdbx_description
1 polymer ?
#
loop_
_entity_poly.entity_id
_entity_poly.type
_entity_poly.pdbx_seq_one_letter_code
_entity_poly.pdbx_strand_id
1 'polypeptide(L)'
;MSPAAPGAVTASIALVVNGRAVSLAVPRDAPLLTVLRNDLQLNAPKYGCGLGECGACTVFVDGVEARACVIPVGGVEGRSITTLEGLGAHAELHPVQQAFIEAQAAQCGYCLNGMIMSTVALLKRHPHPTEQQARNALAHNLCRCGAHLEILQAVQRAAELMGKA
;
A
#
# COMPACT_ATOMS: atom_id res chain seq x y z
N MET A 1 0.05 -6.72 -23.59
CA MET A 1 -1.33 -6.23 -23.45
C MET A 1 -2.25 -7.36 -23.84
N SER A 2 -2.85 -8.09 -22.91
CA SER A 2 -3.90 -9.06 -23.24
C SER A 2 -5.18 -8.27 -23.51
N PRO A 3 -5.88 -8.54 -24.62
CA PRO A 3 -7.17 -7.91 -24.88
C PRO A 3 -8.17 -8.36 -23.82
N ALA A 4 -8.99 -7.42 -23.34
CA ALA A 4 -10.10 -7.70 -22.46
C ALA A 4 -10.99 -8.77 -23.07
N ALA A 5 -11.43 -9.76 -22.29
CA ALA A 5 -12.36 -10.78 -22.75
C ALA A 5 -13.65 -10.11 -23.26
N PRO A 6 -14.19 -10.52 -24.43
CA PRO A 6 -15.43 -9.95 -24.96
C PRO A 6 -16.59 -10.31 -24.03
N GLY A 7 -17.24 -9.29 -23.44
CA GLY A 7 -18.46 -9.44 -22.65
C GLY A 7 -18.44 -8.91 -21.23
N ALA A 8 -17.33 -8.33 -20.73
CA ALA A 8 -17.33 -7.68 -19.41
C ALA A 8 -18.21 -6.42 -19.46
N VAL A 9 -19.32 -6.44 -18.72
CA VAL A 9 -20.17 -5.25 -18.55
C VAL A 9 -19.38 -4.23 -17.73
N THR A 10 -18.89 -3.18 -18.40
CA THR A 10 -18.25 -2.06 -17.72
C THR A 10 -19.28 -1.23 -16.98
N ALA A 11 -19.03 -0.89 -15.74
CA ALA A 11 -19.83 0.04 -14.96
C ALA A 11 -19.01 1.29 -14.65
N SER A 12 -19.66 2.43 -14.51
CA SER A 12 -19.00 3.61 -13.97
C SER A 12 -18.80 3.43 -12.47
N ILE A 13 -17.58 3.23 -12.04
CA ILE A 13 -17.19 3.06 -10.62
C ILE A 13 -16.61 4.38 -10.12
N ALA A 14 -17.22 4.94 -9.08
CA ALA A 14 -16.74 6.14 -8.42
C ALA A 14 -15.89 5.77 -7.19
N LEU A 15 -14.70 6.38 -7.07
CA LEU A 15 -13.76 6.21 -5.95
C LEU A 15 -13.19 7.56 -5.53
N VAL A 16 -12.66 7.63 -4.32
CA VAL A 16 -11.75 8.72 -3.92
C VAL A 16 -10.35 8.11 -3.79
N VAL A 17 -9.42 8.47 -4.66
CA VAL A 17 -8.06 7.92 -4.66
C VAL A 17 -7.06 9.03 -4.34
N ASN A 18 -6.31 8.88 -3.25
CA ASN A 18 -5.36 9.88 -2.76
C ASN A 18 -5.98 11.28 -2.65
N GLY A 19 -7.20 11.36 -2.12
CA GLY A 19 -7.96 12.60 -1.94
C GLY A 19 -8.61 13.16 -3.21
N ARG A 20 -8.49 12.49 -4.37
CA ARG A 20 -9.10 12.91 -5.63
C ARG A 20 -10.27 12.01 -6.00
N ALA A 21 -11.43 12.60 -6.29
CA ALA A 21 -12.56 11.88 -6.83
C ALA A 21 -12.27 11.44 -8.27
N VAL A 22 -12.47 10.16 -8.55
CA VAL A 22 -12.29 9.54 -9.88
C VAL A 22 -13.52 8.72 -10.24
N SER A 23 -13.84 8.66 -11.52
CA SER A 23 -14.89 7.80 -12.06
C SER A 23 -14.34 7.04 -13.26
N LEU A 24 -14.43 5.72 -13.24
CA LEU A 24 -13.78 4.83 -14.18
C LEU A 24 -14.79 3.84 -14.78
N ALA A 25 -14.75 3.66 -16.09
CA ALA A 25 -15.56 2.65 -16.80
C ALA A 25 -14.78 1.33 -16.82
N VAL A 26 -14.93 0.52 -15.77
CA VAL A 26 -14.20 -0.75 -15.58
C VAL A 26 -15.15 -1.87 -15.16
N PRO A 27 -14.79 -3.16 -15.40
CA PRO A 27 -15.54 -4.27 -14.84
C PRO A 27 -15.58 -4.21 -13.31
N ARG A 28 -16.74 -4.44 -12.70
CA ARG A 28 -16.90 -4.37 -11.22
C ARG A 28 -16.06 -5.42 -10.47
N ASP A 29 -15.78 -6.54 -11.11
CA ASP A 29 -14.96 -7.65 -10.60
C ASP A 29 -13.48 -7.48 -10.86
N ALA A 30 -13.06 -6.44 -11.59
CA ALA A 30 -11.64 -6.15 -11.82
C ALA A 30 -10.92 -5.94 -10.48
N PRO A 31 -9.72 -6.56 -10.27
CA PRO A 31 -8.95 -6.34 -9.07
C PRO A 31 -8.60 -4.86 -8.88
N LEU A 32 -8.81 -4.31 -7.69
CA LEU A 32 -8.46 -2.92 -7.36
C LEU A 32 -7.02 -2.59 -7.75
N LEU A 33 -6.08 -3.54 -7.53
CA LEU A 33 -4.68 -3.38 -7.92
C LEU A 33 -4.52 -3.07 -9.42
N THR A 34 -5.26 -3.79 -10.29
CA THR A 34 -5.20 -3.59 -11.74
C THR A 34 -5.69 -2.19 -12.10
N VAL A 35 -6.80 -1.77 -11.51
CA VAL A 35 -7.38 -0.44 -11.74
C VAL A 35 -6.41 0.66 -11.28
N LEU A 36 -5.84 0.55 -10.08
CA LEU A 36 -4.86 1.53 -9.58
C LEU A 36 -3.63 1.64 -10.50
N ARG A 37 -3.12 0.50 -11.01
CA ARG A 37 -1.89 0.49 -11.82
C ARG A 37 -2.12 0.85 -13.28
N ASN A 38 -3.15 0.32 -13.90
CA ASN A 38 -3.35 0.42 -15.34
C ASN A 38 -4.20 1.64 -15.72
N ASP A 39 -5.30 1.86 -15.01
CA ASP A 39 -6.22 2.94 -15.35
C ASP A 39 -5.81 4.26 -14.69
N LEU A 40 -5.31 4.21 -13.44
CA LEU A 40 -4.88 5.41 -12.70
C LEU A 40 -3.36 5.64 -12.73
N GLN A 41 -2.57 4.76 -13.34
CA GLN A 41 -1.11 4.87 -13.52
C GLN A 41 -0.34 5.01 -12.18
N LEU A 42 -0.90 4.49 -11.07
CA LEU A 42 -0.26 4.49 -9.77
C LEU A 42 0.68 3.28 -9.66
N ASN A 43 1.96 3.54 -9.45
CA ASN A 43 3.01 2.51 -9.53
C ASN A 43 3.44 1.93 -8.17
N ALA A 44 3.10 2.55 -7.05
CA ALA A 44 3.53 2.07 -5.74
C ALA A 44 2.93 0.71 -5.37
N PRO A 45 1.62 0.45 -5.47
CA PRO A 45 1.09 -0.90 -5.24
C PRO A 45 1.61 -1.87 -6.32
N LYS A 46 2.20 -2.99 -5.88
CA LYS A 46 2.84 -3.96 -6.78
C LYS A 46 2.07 -5.28 -6.83
N TYR A 47 2.08 -5.94 -8.01
CA TYR A 47 1.62 -7.31 -8.13
C TYR A 47 2.73 -8.27 -7.65
N GLY A 48 2.47 -9.03 -6.62
CA GLY A 48 3.37 -10.09 -6.14
C GLY A 48 2.71 -11.46 -6.28
N CYS A 49 2.03 -11.94 -5.24
CA CYS A 49 1.40 -13.26 -5.22
C CYS A 49 0.03 -13.32 -5.92
N GLY A 50 -0.73 -12.23 -5.97
CA GLY A 50 -2.13 -12.21 -6.43
C GLY A 50 -3.13 -12.88 -5.47
N LEU A 51 -2.68 -13.30 -4.27
CA LEU A 51 -3.44 -14.08 -3.29
C LEU A 51 -3.64 -13.34 -1.95
N GLY A 52 -3.26 -12.07 -1.86
CA GLY A 52 -3.34 -11.29 -0.61
C GLY A 52 -2.25 -11.57 0.42
N GLU A 53 -1.29 -12.48 0.13
CA GLU A 53 -0.35 -13.02 1.13
C GLU A 53 0.94 -12.20 1.27
N CYS A 54 1.52 -11.70 0.16
CA CYS A 54 2.88 -11.14 0.16
C CYS A 54 2.98 -9.67 0.56
N GLY A 55 1.88 -8.95 0.68
CA GLY A 55 1.84 -7.55 1.08
C GLY A 55 2.22 -6.51 0.03
N ALA A 56 2.82 -6.88 -1.11
CA ALA A 56 3.31 -5.92 -2.10
C ALA A 56 2.24 -4.97 -2.66
N CYS A 57 0.97 -5.37 -2.63
CA CYS A 57 -0.18 -4.62 -3.13
C CYS A 57 -0.94 -3.83 -2.04
N THR A 58 -0.38 -3.67 -0.85
CA THR A 58 -1.06 -3.03 0.27
C THR A 58 -1.45 -1.58 -0.04
N VAL A 59 -2.70 -1.25 0.27
CA VAL A 59 -3.27 0.11 0.25
C VAL A 59 -4.09 0.32 1.52
N PHE A 60 -4.54 1.53 1.79
CA PHE A 60 -5.62 1.76 2.75
C PHE A 60 -6.95 1.91 2.03
N VAL A 61 -7.98 1.28 2.57
CA VAL A 61 -9.39 1.50 2.22
C VAL A 61 -10.06 2.09 3.46
N ASP A 62 -10.51 3.34 3.38
CA ASP A 62 -11.00 4.13 4.52
C ASP A 62 -10.06 4.11 5.73
N GLY A 63 -8.77 4.18 5.48
CA GLY A 63 -7.72 4.17 6.51
C GLY A 63 -7.36 2.80 7.07
N VAL A 64 -8.00 1.71 6.62
CA VAL A 64 -7.73 0.33 7.03
C VAL A 64 -6.85 -0.36 6.00
N GLU A 65 -5.83 -1.08 6.46
CA GLU A 65 -4.92 -1.85 5.62
C GLU A 65 -5.65 -2.95 4.84
N ALA A 66 -5.42 -3.01 3.53
CA ALA A 66 -6.09 -3.93 2.62
C ALA A 66 -5.16 -4.43 1.50
N ARG A 67 -5.44 -5.59 0.93
CA ARG A 67 -4.67 -6.22 -0.16
C ARG A 67 -5.38 -6.01 -1.50
N ALA A 68 -4.94 -5.02 -2.27
CA ALA A 68 -5.62 -4.59 -3.50
C ALA A 68 -5.71 -5.67 -4.60
N CYS A 69 -4.86 -6.69 -4.56
CA CYS A 69 -4.87 -7.75 -5.58
C CYS A 69 -6.06 -8.72 -5.48
N VAL A 70 -6.74 -8.78 -4.32
CA VAL A 70 -7.88 -9.69 -4.08
C VAL A 70 -9.20 -8.96 -3.86
N ILE A 71 -9.18 -7.63 -3.90
CA ILE A 71 -10.39 -6.80 -3.72
C ILE A 71 -10.96 -6.46 -5.09
N PRO A 72 -12.22 -6.82 -5.42
CA PRO A 72 -12.89 -6.35 -6.62
C PRO A 72 -13.19 -4.84 -6.48
N VAL A 73 -12.93 -4.05 -7.53
CA VAL A 73 -13.11 -2.59 -7.48
C VAL A 73 -14.53 -2.17 -7.14
N GLY A 74 -15.53 -2.92 -7.59
CA GLY A 74 -16.94 -2.69 -7.24
C GLY A 74 -17.26 -2.86 -5.74
N GLY A 75 -16.42 -3.62 -5.01
CA GLY A 75 -16.56 -3.80 -3.56
C GLY A 75 -16.08 -2.61 -2.72
N VAL A 76 -15.39 -1.65 -3.36
CA VAL A 76 -14.88 -0.43 -2.71
C VAL A 76 -15.44 0.84 -3.36
N GLU A 77 -16.50 0.73 -4.15
CA GLU A 77 -17.19 1.87 -4.75
C GLU A 77 -17.60 2.89 -3.67
N GLY A 78 -17.34 4.18 -3.94
CA GLY A 78 -17.61 5.28 -3.01
C GLY A 78 -16.63 5.41 -1.84
N ARG A 79 -15.66 4.50 -1.70
CA ARG A 79 -14.71 4.50 -0.59
C ARG A 79 -13.45 5.30 -0.91
N SER A 80 -12.72 5.66 0.16
CA SER A 80 -11.43 6.34 0.06
C SER A 80 -10.29 5.34 0.00
N ILE A 81 -9.50 5.42 -1.06
CA ILE A 81 -8.30 4.58 -1.28
C ILE A 81 -7.07 5.47 -1.10
N THR A 82 -6.15 5.06 -0.23
CA THR A 82 -4.85 5.72 -0.09
C THR A 82 -3.75 4.74 -0.48
N THR A 83 -2.95 5.12 -1.45
CA THR A 83 -1.73 4.40 -1.85
C THR A 83 -0.51 5.05 -1.21
N LEU A 84 0.68 4.45 -1.38
CA LEU A 84 1.94 5.02 -0.89
C LEU A 84 2.18 6.44 -1.43
N GLU A 85 1.79 6.70 -2.68
CA GLU A 85 1.88 8.03 -3.29
C GLU A 85 1.00 9.08 -2.58
N GLY A 86 -0.03 8.64 -1.88
CA GLY A 86 -0.95 9.49 -1.14
C GLY A 86 -0.61 9.67 0.34
N LEU A 87 0.48 9.07 0.85
CA LEU A 87 0.88 9.21 2.26
C LEU A 87 1.54 10.54 2.57
N GLY A 88 2.32 11.07 1.65
CA GLY A 88 3.03 12.34 1.80
C GLY A 88 2.67 13.31 0.68
N ALA A 89 2.85 14.60 0.91
CA ALA A 89 2.83 15.60 -0.16
C ALA A 89 4.16 15.56 -0.93
N HIS A 90 4.16 15.93 -2.21
CA HIS A 90 5.35 15.88 -3.07
C HIS A 90 6.59 16.61 -2.51
N ALA A 91 6.40 17.57 -1.59
CA ALA A 91 7.48 18.31 -0.93
C ALA A 91 7.84 17.76 0.46
N GLU A 92 6.96 16.98 1.07
CA GLU A 92 7.17 16.46 2.44
C GLU A 92 6.87 14.96 2.48
N LEU A 93 7.90 14.17 2.78
CA LEU A 93 7.75 12.75 2.98
C LEU A 93 7.00 12.47 4.29
N HIS A 94 6.16 11.45 4.28
CA HIS A 94 5.60 10.93 5.52
C HIS A 94 6.75 10.42 6.42
N PRO A 95 6.72 10.62 7.77
CA PRO A 95 7.81 10.20 8.66
C PRO A 95 8.26 8.75 8.49
N VAL A 96 7.33 7.84 8.17
CA VAL A 96 7.67 6.44 7.86
C VAL A 96 8.50 6.34 6.57
N GLN A 97 8.17 7.07 5.52
CA GLN A 97 8.98 7.09 4.29
C GLN A 97 10.39 7.61 4.56
N GLN A 98 10.50 8.71 5.32
CA GLN A 98 11.77 9.27 5.74
C GLN A 98 12.61 8.26 6.53
N ALA A 99 12.02 7.56 7.48
CA ALA A 99 12.70 6.54 8.28
C ALA A 99 13.25 5.39 7.43
N PHE A 100 12.50 4.94 6.41
CA PHE A 100 12.96 3.90 5.50
C PHE A 100 14.14 4.35 4.63
N ILE A 101 14.22 5.64 4.26
CA ILE A 101 15.37 6.23 3.57
C ILE A 101 16.56 6.30 4.52
N GLU A 102 16.40 6.84 5.73
CA GLU A 102 17.47 6.99 6.73
C GLU A 102 18.08 5.63 7.12
N ALA A 103 17.26 4.60 7.29
CA ALA A 103 17.70 3.26 7.61
C ALA A 103 18.22 2.46 6.39
N GLN A 104 18.19 3.04 5.19
CA GLN A 104 18.50 2.34 3.93
C GLN A 104 17.76 1.00 3.79
N ALA A 105 16.52 0.94 4.21
CA ALA A 105 15.69 -0.27 4.36
C ALA A 105 15.19 -0.81 3.02
N ALA A 106 16.03 -0.79 1.99
CA ALA A 106 15.69 -1.25 0.64
C ALA A 106 16.89 -1.79 -0.12
N GLN A 107 16.63 -2.76 -1.01
CA GLN A 107 17.52 -3.12 -2.10
C GLN A 107 16.79 -2.92 -3.43
N CYS A 108 16.02 -3.91 -3.92
CA CYS A 108 15.27 -3.74 -5.16
C CYS A 108 14.04 -2.81 -5.05
N GLY A 109 13.56 -2.54 -3.84
CA GLY A 109 12.42 -1.65 -3.56
C GLY A 109 11.03 -2.26 -3.80
N TYR A 110 10.92 -3.48 -4.35
CA TYR A 110 9.63 -4.05 -4.76
C TYR A 110 8.64 -4.24 -3.59
N CYS A 111 9.12 -4.65 -2.41
CA CYS A 111 8.30 -4.87 -1.22
C CYS A 111 8.00 -3.59 -0.43
N LEU A 112 8.66 -2.46 -0.74
CA LEU A 112 8.60 -1.24 0.09
C LEU A 112 7.19 -0.68 0.22
N ASN A 113 6.38 -0.75 -0.83
CA ASN A 113 4.98 -0.33 -0.73
C ASN A 113 4.29 -1.00 0.47
N GLY A 114 4.32 -2.33 0.51
CA GLY A 114 3.71 -3.09 1.61
C GLY A 114 4.35 -2.81 2.95
N MET A 115 5.67 -2.81 3.04
CA MET A 115 6.41 -2.59 4.28
C MET A 115 6.08 -1.22 4.89
N ILE A 116 6.08 -0.15 4.10
CA ILE A 116 5.77 1.21 4.56
C ILE A 116 4.28 1.32 4.96
N MET A 117 3.36 0.83 4.12
CA MET A 117 1.92 0.90 4.42
C MET A 117 1.57 0.15 5.71
N SER A 118 2.10 -1.08 5.89
CA SER A 118 1.89 -1.86 7.12
C SER A 118 2.55 -1.21 8.34
N THR A 119 3.71 -0.56 8.18
CA THR A 119 4.33 0.23 9.26
C THR A 119 3.48 1.42 9.66
N VAL A 120 2.90 2.16 8.70
CA VAL A 120 1.95 3.26 9.01
C VAL A 120 0.75 2.73 9.78
N ALA A 121 0.17 1.60 9.37
CA ALA A 121 -0.95 0.97 10.06
C ALA A 121 -0.58 0.51 11.49
N LEU A 122 0.62 -0.01 11.67
CA LEU A 122 1.15 -0.37 12.99
C LEU A 122 1.27 0.85 13.90
N LEU A 123 1.95 1.91 13.45
CA LEU A 123 2.24 3.09 14.27
C LEU A 123 0.99 3.89 14.64
N LYS A 124 -0.06 3.85 13.81
CA LYS A 124 -1.38 4.39 14.17
C LYS A 124 -2.01 3.68 15.37
N ARG A 125 -1.77 2.38 15.53
CA ARG A 125 -2.32 1.57 16.64
C ARG A 125 -1.38 1.50 17.85
N HIS A 126 -0.09 1.48 17.59
CA HIS A 126 1.00 1.36 18.56
C HIS A 126 2.08 2.38 18.22
N PRO A 127 2.01 3.62 18.77
CA PRO A 127 2.99 4.67 18.46
C PRO A 127 4.43 4.31 18.85
N HIS A 128 4.60 3.46 19.86
CA HIS A 128 5.90 2.95 20.33
C HIS A 128 5.90 1.42 20.33
N PRO A 129 5.99 0.77 19.13
CA PRO A 129 5.88 -0.67 19.06
C PRO A 129 7.13 -1.36 19.62
N THR A 130 6.93 -2.48 20.28
CA THR A 130 8.04 -3.40 20.58
C THR A 130 8.52 -4.04 19.27
N GLU A 131 9.75 -4.58 19.27
CA GLU A 131 10.28 -5.31 18.12
C GLU A 131 9.36 -6.49 17.72
N GLN A 132 8.80 -7.19 18.71
CA GLN A 132 7.87 -8.29 18.44
C GLN A 132 6.58 -7.81 17.77
N GLN A 133 6.05 -6.64 18.14
CA GLN A 133 4.88 -6.04 17.48
C GLN A 133 5.20 -5.64 16.04
N ALA A 134 6.42 -5.10 15.80
CA ALA A 134 6.88 -4.79 14.46
C ALA A 134 7.00 -6.06 13.59
N ARG A 135 7.62 -7.13 14.10
CA ARG A 135 7.72 -8.43 13.41
C ARG A 135 6.35 -9.02 13.07
N ASN A 136 5.41 -8.98 14.02
CA ASN A 136 4.05 -9.49 13.81
C ASN A 136 3.29 -8.67 12.76
N ALA A 137 3.40 -7.35 12.78
CA ALA A 137 2.74 -6.47 11.82
C ALA A 137 3.27 -6.69 10.38
N LEU A 138 4.54 -7.04 10.24
CA LEU A 138 5.20 -7.26 8.96
C LEU A 138 5.23 -8.75 8.53
N ALA A 139 4.65 -9.67 9.31
CA ALA A 139 4.72 -11.12 9.04
C ALA A 139 4.18 -11.51 7.66
N HIS A 140 3.18 -10.77 7.14
CA HIS A 140 2.60 -10.95 5.81
C HIS A 140 3.15 -9.97 4.76
N ASN A 141 4.40 -9.49 4.93
CA ASN A 141 5.09 -8.66 3.96
C ASN A 141 6.42 -9.34 3.59
N LEU A 142 6.49 -9.91 2.39
CA LEU A 142 7.65 -10.70 1.95
C LEU A 142 8.70 -9.83 1.28
N CYS A 143 9.96 -9.97 1.71
CA CYS A 143 11.12 -9.38 1.07
C CYS A 143 12.07 -10.49 0.60
N ARG A 144 12.36 -10.56 -0.71
CA ARG A 144 13.28 -11.56 -1.28
C ARG A 144 14.76 -11.14 -1.13
N CYS A 145 15.02 -9.85 -0.95
CA CYS A 145 16.38 -9.31 -0.83
C CYS A 145 16.99 -9.47 0.58
N GLY A 146 16.18 -9.79 1.59
CA GLY A 146 16.68 -10.02 2.95
C GLY A 146 16.90 -8.74 3.79
N ALA A 147 16.39 -7.59 3.37
CA ALA A 147 16.52 -6.30 4.09
C ALA A 147 15.66 -6.22 5.37
N HIS A 148 15.44 -7.35 6.08
CA HIS A 148 14.52 -7.38 7.21
C HIS A 148 15.06 -6.65 8.45
N LEU A 149 16.37 -6.64 8.66
CA LEU A 149 16.97 -5.95 9.81
C LEU A 149 16.85 -4.43 9.65
N GLU A 150 17.18 -3.92 8.48
CA GLU A 150 17.07 -2.50 8.12
C GLU A 150 15.61 -2.04 8.15
N ILE A 151 14.67 -2.89 7.71
CA ILE A 151 13.23 -2.63 7.78
C ILE A 151 12.76 -2.51 9.25
N LEU A 152 13.20 -3.41 10.15
CA LEU A 152 12.86 -3.31 11.57
C LEU A 152 13.46 -2.05 12.22
N GLN A 153 14.69 -1.68 11.86
CA GLN A 153 15.31 -0.42 12.29
C GLN A 153 14.50 0.79 11.78
N ALA A 154 14.04 0.75 10.52
CA ALA A 154 13.18 1.78 9.96
C ALA A 154 11.85 1.93 10.72
N VAL A 155 11.23 0.83 11.17
CA VAL A 155 10.01 0.87 12.00
C VAL A 155 10.27 1.62 13.32
N GLN A 156 11.37 1.31 14.01
CA GLN A 156 11.72 1.98 15.26
C GLN A 156 12.03 3.46 15.03
N ARG A 157 12.79 3.76 13.98
CA ARG A 157 13.10 5.14 13.58
C ARG A 157 11.85 5.95 13.24
N ALA A 158 10.89 5.32 12.54
CA ALA A 158 9.61 5.95 12.22
C ALA A 158 8.80 6.31 13.47
N ALA A 159 8.79 5.41 14.47
CA ALA A 159 8.15 5.68 15.76
C ALA A 159 8.76 6.92 16.46
N GLU A 160 10.11 7.05 16.44
CA GLU A 160 10.80 8.21 16.98
C GLU A 160 10.43 9.51 16.24
N LEU A 161 10.37 9.48 14.91
CA LEU A 161 10.04 10.65 14.10
C LEU A 161 8.59 11.08 14.33
N MET A 162 7.65 10.14 14.43
CA MET A 162 6.24 10.42 14.68
C MET A 162 5.97 10.89 16.10
N GLY A 163 6.78 10.48 17.07
CA GLY A 163 6.67 10.96 18.47
C GLY A 163 7.22 12.36 18.71
N LYS A 164 7.90 12.97 17.71
CA LYS A 164 8.46 14.33 17.76
C LYS A 164 7.62 15.36 16.99
N ALA A 165 6.64 14.90 16.24
CA ALA A 165 5.69 15.72 15.49
C ALA A 165 4.41 15.93 16.33
#